data_629cee86a14a2c104ad384111938d740
#
_entry.id   629cee86a14a2c104ad384111938d740
#
_cell.length_a   1.000
_cell.length_b   1.000
_cell.length_c   1.000
_cell.angle_alpha   90.00
_cell.angle_beta   90.00
_cell.angle_gamma   90.00
#
_symmetry.space_group_name_H-M   'P 1'
#
loop_
_entity.id
_entity.type
_entity.pdbx_description
1 polymer ?
#
loop_
_entity_poly.entity_id
_entity_poly.type
_entity_poly.pdbx_seq_one_letter_code
_entity_poly.pdbx_strand_id
1 'polypeptide(L)'
;PKVHKIVMVAASQVGKSELELNIIGYIIDQDPGSILYVHPTIDDARKFSRLRVAPMIRDSKPLKAKVHDVKAKDSGNTILQKSFPGGMLTLTGSNSASALASTPARYIIGDERDRWATSAGTEGDPWALAEARQATFYNAKAVEVSTPTIKGNSNIETSFYQGTQERWCHRCPECGEYSEIV
;
A
#
# COMPACT_ATOMS: atom_id res chain seq x y z
N PRO A 1 4.03 4.70 21.43
CA PRO A 1 3.56 5.65 20.42
C PRO A 1 2.89 4.90 19.29
N LYS A 2 1.71 5.34 18.90
CA LYS A 2 0.99 4.67 17.82
C LYS A 2 1.37 5.35 16.50
N VAL A 3 2.23 4.70 15.73
CA VAL A 3 2.51 5.11 14.35
C VAL A 3 1.22 4.95 13.53
N HIS A 4 0.73 6.03 12.94
CA HIS A 4 -0.46 6.02 12.08
C HIS A 4 -0.11 5.99 10.60
N LYS A 5 1.01 6.61 10.23
CA LYS A 5 1.47 6.73 8.85
C LYS A 5 2.94 6.34 8.73
N ILE A 6 3.25 5.58 7.70
CA ILE A 6 4.61 5.20 7.30
C ILE A 6 4.84 5.74 5.89
N VAL A 7 5.93 6.47 5.71
CA VAL A 7 6.34 7.01 4.42
C VAL A 7 7.68 6.43 4.06
N MET A 8 7.76 5.73 2.94
CA MET A 8 8.98 5.08 2.46
C MET A 8 9.45 5.69 1.14
N VAL A 9 10.50 6.47 1.21
CA VAL A 9 11.24 6.98 0.04
C VAL A 9 12.34 5.98 -0.27
N ALA A 10 12.31 5.38 -1.44
CA ALA A 10 13.29 4.36 -1.79
C ALA A 10 13.55 4.30 -3.30
N ALA A 11 14.77 3.94 -3.68
CA ALA A 11 15.14 3.71 -5.07
C ALA A 11 14.30 2.61 -5.73
N SER A 12 14.37 2.51 -7.05
CA SER A 12 13.77 1.39 -7.77
C SER A 12 14.48 0.07 -7.44
N GLN A 13 13.73 -1.05 -7.49
CA GLN A 13 14.25 -2.42 -7.36
C GLN A 13 14.91 -2.76 -6.01
N VAL A 14 14.63 -2.03 -4.94
CA VAL A 14 15.12 -2.32 -3.58
C VAL A 14 14.15 -3.14 -2.72
N GLY A 15 13.14 -3.77 -3.34
CA GLY A 15 12.20 -4.65 -2.62
C GLY A 15 10.97 -3.95 -2.06
N LYS A 16 10.64 -2.72 -2.46
CA LYS A 16 9.44 -1.98 -2.02
C LYS A 16 8.16 -2.84 -2.07
N SER A 17 7.88 -3.42 -3.23
CA SER A 17 6.68 -4.24 -3.43
C SER A 17 6.66 -5.53 -2.60
N GLU A 18 7.82 -6.08 -2.22
CA GLU A 18 7.89 -7.22 -1.30
C GLU A 18 7.50 -6.80 0.13
N LEU A 19 7.93 -5.62 0.57
CA LEU A 19 7.51 -5.08 1.85
C LEU A 19 5.99 -4.89 1.89
N GLU A 20 5.41 -4.31 0.84
CA GLU A 20 3.96 -4.11 0.74
C GLU A 20 3.19 -5.43 0.74
N LEU A 21 3.68 -6.45 0.03
CA LEU A 21 3.11 -7.80 0.06
C LEU A 21 3.17 -8.42 1.47
N ASN A 22 4.29 -8.25 2.18
CA ASN A 22 4.42 -8.71 3.55
C ASN A 22 3.44 -8.00 4.49
N ILE A 23 3.24 -6.69 4.32
CA ILE A 23 2.25 -5.93 5.08
C ILE A 23 0.84 -6.46 4.80
N ILE A 24 0.47 -6.67 3.54
CA ILE A 24 -0.82 -7.24 3.15
C ILE A 24 -1.00 -8.64 3.76
N GLY A 25 0.02 -9.49 3.65
CA GLY A 25 -0.01 -10.85 4.20
C GLY A 25 -0.19 -10.85 5.71
N TYR A 26 0.53 -9.97 6.43
CA TYR A 26 0.39 -9.79 7.87
C TYR A 26 -1.02 -9.32 8.25
N ILE A 27 -1.57 -8.35 7.55
CA ILE A 27 -2.92 -7.85 7.82
C ILE A 27 -3.94 -8.98 7.63
N ILE A 28 -3.88 -9.72 6.54
CA ILE A 28 -4.81 -10.83 6.28
C ILE A 28 -4.72 -11.91 7.35
N ASP A 29 -3.52 -12.20 7.84
CA ASP A 29 -3.31 -13.31 8.76
C ASP A 29 -3.40 -12.92 10.24
N GLN A 30 -2.83 -11.79 10.65
CA GLN A 30 -2.60 -11.46 12.05
C GLN A 30 -3.44 -10.28 12.58
N ASP A 31 -3.79 -9.30 11.74
CA ASP A 31 -4.54 -8.11 12.16
C ASP A 31 -5.62 -7.74 11.15
N PRO A 32 -6.66 -8.57 10.97
CA PRO A 32 -7.63 -8.43 9.90
C PRO A 32 -8.36 -7.08 9.90
N GLY A 33 -8.53 -6.54 8.70
CA GLY A 33 -9.27 -5.30 8.47
C GLY A 33 -9.34 -4.98 6.98
N SER A 34 -10.20 -4.02 6.61
CA SER A 34 -10.33 -3.58 5.21
C SER A 34 -9.06 -2.88 4.74
N ILE A 35 -8.52 -3.32 3.61
CA ILE A 35 -7.32 -2.78 2.96
C ILE A 35 -7.72 -2.11 1.66
N LEU A 36 -7.35 -0.85 1.48
CA LEU A 36 -7.40 -0.15 0.21
C LEU A 36 -5.96 -0.02 -0.32
N TYR A 37 -5.67 -0.74 -1.39
CA TYR A 37 -4.36 -0.69 -2.05
C TYR A 37 -4.47 0.09 -3.35
N VAL A 38 -3.73 1.19 -3.45
CA VAL A 38 -3.85 2.14 -4.55
C VAL A 38 -2.57 2.15 -5.39
N HIS A 39 -2.72 1.92 -6.68
CA HIS A 39 -1.68 2.02 -7.70
C HIS A 39 -1.84 3.30 -8.54
N PRO A 40 -0.84 3.68 -9.36
CA PRO A 40 -0.99 4.79 -10.31
C PRO A 40 -2.19 4.60 -11.23
N THR A 41 -2.35 3.39 -11.78
CA THR A 41 -3.43 3.06 -12.70
C THR A 41 -4.17 1.78 -12.31
N ILE A 42 -5.39 1.62 -12.80
CA ILE A 42 -6.17 0.40 -12.59
C ILE A 42 -5.52 -0.83 -13.26
N ASP A 43 -4.81 -0.65 -14.35
CA ASP A 43 -4.11 -1.74 -15.03
C ASP A 43 -2.88 -2.19 -14.25
N ASP A 44 -2.17 -1.29 -13.60
CA ASP A 44 -1.10 -1.66 -12.67
C ASP A 44 -1.66 -2.43 -11.47
N ALA A 45 -2.79 -2.00 -10.92
CA ALA A 45 -3.50 -2.73 -9.86
C ALA A 45 -3.88 -4.17 -10.31
N ARG A 46 -4.38 -4.33 -11.54
CA ARG A 46 -4.70 -5.66 -12.11
C ARG A 46 -3.47 -6.54 -12.28
N LYS A 47 -2.36 -5.96 -12.78
CA LYS A 47 -1.09 -6.68 -12.94
C LYS A 47 -0.55 -7.13 -11.59
N PHE A 48 -0.50 -6.23 -10.63
CA PHE A 48 -0.04 -6.52 -9.26
C PHE A 48 -0.88 -7.62 -8.61
N SER A 49 -2.20 -7.54 -8.71
CA SER A 49 -3.09 -8.57 -8.20
C SER A 49 -2.80 -9.95 -8.79
N ARG A 50 -2.59 -10.04 -10.11
CA ARG A 50 -2.36 -11.33 -10.78
C ARG A 50 -0.96 -11.88 -10.56
N LEU A 51 0.05 -11.00 -10.63
CA LEU A 51 1.45 -11.42 -10.69
C LEU A 51 2.12 -11.48 -9.32
N ARG A 52 1.56 -10.81 -8.32
CA ARG A 52 2.15 -10.71 -6.98
C ARG A 52 1.21 -11.20 -5.88
N VAL A 53 0.01 -10.62 -5.75
CA VAL A 53 -0.93 -10.97 -4.68
C VAL A 53 -1.45 -12.40 -4.82
N ALA A 54 -1.85 -12.81 -6.02
CA ALA A 54 -2.39 -14.16 -6.23
C ALA A 54 -1.34 -15.26 -5.98
N PRO A 55 -0.07 -15.15 -6.45
CA PRO A 55 0.98 -16.10 -6.06
C PRO A 55 1.26 -16.10 -4.55
N MET A 56 1.35 -14.93 -3.90
CA MET A 56 1.56 -14.84 -2.46
C MET A 56 0.49 -15.63 -1.69
N ILE A 57 -0.78 -15.44 -2.05
CA ILE A 57 -1.90 -16.17 -1.41
C ILE A 57 -1.79 -17.67 -1.69
N ARG A 58 -1.53 -18.06 -2.93
CA ARG A 58 -1.44 -19.47 -3.35
C ARG A 58 -0.32 -20.23 -2.62
N ASP A 59 0.84 -19.57 -2.47
CA ASP A 59 2.07 -20.22 -2.00
C ASP A 59 2.23 -20.12 -0.48
N SER A 60 1.45 -19.27 0.18
CA SER A 60 1.38 -19.15 1.64
C SER A 60 0.23 -19.96 2.22
N LYS A 61 0.54 -21.03 2.98
CA LYS A 61 -0.48 -21.88 3.63
C LYS A 61 -1.47 -21.10 4.49
N PRO A 62 -1.07 -20.16 5.38
CA PRO A 62 -2.00 -19.36 6.17
C PRO A 62 -2.94 -18.50 5.33
N LEU A 63 -2.41 -17.85 4.30
CA LEU A 63 -3.21 -16.97 3.44
C LEU A 63 -4.19 -17.77 2.56
N LYS A 64 -3.74 -18.90 2.01
CA LYS A 64 -4.58 -19.80 1.21
C LYS A 64 -5.76 -20.36 2.02
N ALA A 65 -5.58 -20.57 3.31
CA ALA A 65 -6.65 -21.04 4.18
C ALA A 65 -7.73 -19.96 4.46
N LYS A 66 -7.37 -18.67 4.35
CA LYS A 66 -8.25 -17.54 4.67
C LYS A 66 -8.86 -16.88 3.43
N VAL A 67 -8.15 -16.85 2.32
CA VAL A 67 -8.60 -16.19 1.09
C VAL A 67 -9.07 -17.24 0.10
N HIS A 68 -10.36 -17.29 -0.16
CA HIS A 68 -10.95 -18.24 -1.11
C HIS A 68 -10.52 -17.95 -2.56
N ASP A 69 -10.46 -19.00 -3.37
CA ASP A 69 -10.12 -18.88 -4.79
C ASP A 69 -11.22 -18.09 -5.55
N VAL A 70 -10.81 -17.24 -6.48
CA VAL A 70 -11.69 -16.45 -7.38
C VAL A 70 -12.67 -17.34 -8.16
N LYS A 71 -12.32 -18.61 -8.39
CA LYS A 71 -13.13 -19.57 -9.14
C LYS A 71 -14.25 -20.22 -8.33
N ALA A 72 -14.29 -20.07 -7.00
CA ALA A 72 -15.37 -20.59 -6.21
C ALA A 72 -16.64 -19.74 -6.45
N LYS A 73 -17.75 -20.39 -6.85
CA LYS A 73 -19.01 -19.74 -7.26
C LYS A 73 -19.56 -18.69 -6.25
N ASP A 74 -19.24 -18.84 -4.98
CA ASP A 74 -19.73 -17.99 -3.89
C ASP A 74 -18.62 -17.17 -3.18
N SER A 75 -17.42 -17.08 -3.77
CA SER A 75 -16.29 -16.45 -3.07
C SER A 75 -16.38 -14.92 -2.94
N GLY A 76 -17.21 -14.26 -3.77
CA GLY A 76 -17.22 -12.79 -3.87
C GLY A 76 -15.89 -12.17 -4.33
N ASN A 77 -14.91 -13.01 -4.66
CA ASN A 77 -13.57 -12.59 -5.02
C ASN A 77 -13.45 -12.28 -6.50
N THR A 78 -12.82 -11.17 -6.82
CA THR A 78 -12.48 -10.73 -8.17
C THR A 78 -10.98 -10.53 -8.32
N ILE A 79 -10.54 -10.10 -9.50
CA ILE A 79 -9.14 -9.71 -9.70
C ILE A 79 -8.76 -8.57 -8.75
N LEU A 80 -9.65 -7.60 -8.55
CA LEU A 80 -9.38 -6.39 -7.77
C LEU A 80 -9.88 -6.46 -6.31
N GLN A 81 -10.56 -7.53 -5.93
CA GLN A 81 -11.07 -7.71 -4.57
C GLN A 81 -10.78 -9.10 -4.07
N LYS A 82 -10.30 -9.20 -2.84
CA LYS A 82 -10.03 -10.46 -2.13
C LYS A 82 -10.64 -10.39 -0.73
N SER A 83 -11.70 -11.14 -0.52
CA SER A 83 -12.34 -11.27 0.79
C SER A 83 -11.62 -12.28 1.66
N PHE A 84 -11.51 -12.00 2.94
CA PHE A 84 -10.98 -12.88 3.96
C PHE A 84 -11.71 -12.64 5.29
N PRO A 85 -11.65 -13.56 6.25
CA PRO A 85 -12.30 -13.37 7.55
C PRO A 85 -11.82 -12.08 8.23
N GLY A 86 -12.75 -11.18 8.52
CA GLY A 86 -12.49 -9.89 9.17
C GLY A 86 -12.08 -8.73 8.26
N GLY A 87 -12.02 -8.94 6.92
CA GLY A 87 -11.70 -7.83 6.01
C GLY A 87 -11.78 -8.15 4.54
N MET A 88 -11.39 -7.18 3.75
CA MET A 88 -11.31 -7.28 2.29
C MET A 88 -10.13 -6.44 1.79
N LEU A 89 -9.32 -7.00 0.90
CA LEU A 89 -8.35 -6.25 0.11
C LEU A 89 -9.02 -5.76 -1.17
N THR A 90 -9.05 -4.45 -1.36
CA THR A 90 -9.49 -3.78 -2.59
C THR A 90 -8.31 -3.10 -3.26
N LEU A 91 -8.05 -3.44 -4.54
CA LEU A 91 -7.02 -2.82 -5.34
C LEU A 91 -7.65 -1.85 -6.34
N THR A 92 -7.08 -0.66 -6.49
CA THR A 92 -7.61 0.37 -7.40
C THR A 92 -6.51 1.23 -8.00
N GLY A 93 -6.88 2.06 -8.98
CA GLY A 93 -6.02 3.12 -9.51
C GLY A 93 -6.31 4.47 -8.86
N SER A 94 -5.29 5.33 -8.79
CA SER A 94 -5.37 6.68 -8.22
C SER A 94 -6.35 7.61 -8.95
N ASN A 95 -6.64 7.31 -10.22
CA ASN A 95 -7.56 8.07 -11.05
C ASN A 95 -9.04 7.67 -10.89
N SER A 96 -9.34 6.67 -10.05
CA SER A 96 -10.70 6.17 -9.84
C SER A 96 -11.33 6.79 -8.59
N ALA A 97 -11.88 7.99 -8.73
CA ALA A 97 -12.52 8.73 -7.63
C ALA A 97 -13.58 7.89 -6.91
N SER A 98 -14.47 7.24 -7.65
CA SER A 98 -15.52 6.39 -7.07
C SER A 98 -14.97 5.24 -6.24
N ALA A 99 -13.90 4.57 -6.68
CA ALA A 99 -13.30 3.48 -5.92
C ALA A 99 -12.58 3.98 -4.66
N LEU A 100 -11.92 5.15 -4.74
CA LEU A 100 -11.28 5.79 -3.59
C LEU A 100 -12.30 6.28 -2.55
N ALA A 101 -13.50 6.68 -3.00
CA ALA A 101 -14.55 7.23 -2.14
C ALA A 101 -15.53 6.20 -1.59
N SER A 102 -15.60 4.99 -2.14
CA SER A 102 -16.72 4.06 -1.90
C SER A 102 -16.58 3.18 -0.65
N THR A 103 -15.38 2.88 -0.20
CA THR A 103 -15.20 1.81 0.80
C THR A 103 -14.40 2.30 2.01
N PRO A 104 -14.95 2.21 3.24
CA PRO A 104 -14.17 2.45 4.45
C PRO A 104 -12.98 1.49 4.51
N ALA A 105 -11.80 2.00 4.80
CA ALA A 105 -10.57 1.23 4.86
C ALA A 105 -9.81 1.52 6.15
N ARG A 106 -9.49 0.47 6.91
CA ARG A 106 -8.60 0.59 8.08
C ARG A 106 -7.16 0.77 7.66
N TYR A 107 -6.77 0.10 6.57
CA TYR A 107 -5.43 0.15 6.02
C TYR A 107 -5.45 0.76 4.63
N ILE A 108 -4.58 1.74 4.39
CA ILE A 108 -4.34 2.30 3.07
C ILE A 108 -2.88 2.07 2.72
N ILE A 109 -2.64 1.54 1.52
CA ILE A 109 -1.31 1.36 0.98
C ILE A 109 -1.27 2.04 -0.38
N GLY A 110 -0.39 3.01 -0.55
CA GLY A 110 -0.19 3.73 -1.80
C GLY A 110 1.17 3.43 -2.41
N ASP A 111 1.19 2.67 -3.49
CA ASP A 111 2.38 2.33 -4.25
C ASP A 111 2.66 3.37 -5.34
N GLU A 112 3.93 3.67 -5.57
CA GLU A 112 4.41 4.63 -6.58
C GLU A 112 3.68 5.99 -6.51
N ARG A 113 3.57 6.56 -5.30
CA ARG A 113 2.79 7.78 -4.99
C ARG A 113 3.10 8.96 -5.92
N ASP A 114 4.36 9.11 -6.36
CA ASP A 114 4.77 10.19 -7.26
C ASP A 114 4.26 10.04 -8.70
N ARG A 115 3.75 8.87 -9.04
CA ARG A 115 3.16 8.58 -10.36
C ARG A 115 1.65 8.66 -10.39
N TRP A 116 1.03 9.04 -9.27
CA TRP A 116 -0.42 9.17 -9.21
C TRP A 116 -0.90 10.38 -9.99
N ALA A 117 -2.15 10.30 -10.43
CA ALA A 117 -2.84 11.46 -10.98
C ALA A 117 -2.85 12.61 -9.95
N THR A 118 -2.73 13.85 -10.43
CA THR A 118 -2.82 15.03 -9.57
C THR A 118 -4.22 15.24 -9.00
N SER A 119 -5.23 14.69 -9.68
CA SER A 119 -6.62 14.69 -9.24
C SER A 119 -7.30 13.38 -9.64
N ALA A 120 -8.12 12.81 -8.77
CA ALA A 120 -9.02 11.72 -9.10
C ALA A 120 -10.28 12.29 -9.79
N GLY A 121 -10.19 12.42 -11.12
CA GLY A 121 -11.23 13.11 -11.89
C GLY A 121 -11.37 14.56 -11.43
N THR A 122 -12.58 14.94 -10.99
CA THR A 122 -12.91 16.28 -10.47
C THR A 122 -12.90 16.37 -8.95
N GLU A 123 -12.59 15.28 -8.23
CA GLU A 123 -12.76 15.19 -6.77
C GLU A 123 -11.51 15.58 -5.96
N GLY A 124 -10.40 15.94 -6.61
CA GLY A 124 -9.20 16.42 -5.96
C GLY A 124 -8.15 15.35 -5.69
N ASP A 125 -7.26 15.59 -4.72
CA ASP A 125 -6.12 14.71 -4.45
C ASP A 125 -6.55 13.29 -4.10
N PRO A 126 -6.10 12.28 -4.85
CA PRO A 126 -6.44 10.88 -4.61
C PRO A 126 -6.04 10.37 -3.23
N TRP A 127 -4.93 10.87 -2.68
CA TRP A 127 -4.49 10.45 -1.35
C TRP A 127 -5.42 10.97 -0.26
N ALA A 128 -5.81 12.24 -0.34
CA ALA A 128 -6.77 12.82 0.60
C ALA A 128 -8.13 12.11 0.56
N LEU A 129 -8.59 11.73 -0.63
CA LEU A 129 -9.82 10.94 -0.79
C LEU A 129 -9.69 9.57 -0.11
N ALA A 130 -8.56 8.88 -0.28
CA ALA A 130 -8.31 7.60 0.37
C ALA A 130 -8.22 7.77 1.90
N GLU A 131 -7.45 8.73 2.42
CA GLU A 131 -7.30 8.97 3.86
C GLU A 131 -8.64 9.29 4.54
N ALA A 132 -9.55 9.98 3.86
CA ALA A 132 -10.89 10.23 4.39
C ALA A 132 -11.68 8.95 4.70
N ARG A 133 -11.32 7.80 4.09
CA ARG A 133 -11.94 6.49 4.35
C ARG A 133 -11.52 5.87 5.67
N GLN A 134 -10.49 6.42 6.31
CA GLN A 134 -10.00 5.97 7.60
C GLN A 134 -10.70 6.62 8.80
N ALA A 135 -11.54 7.62 8.59
CA ALA A 135 -12.12 8.46 9.64
C ALA A 135 -12.86 7.68 10.75
N THR A 136 -13.42 6.52 10.43
CA THR A 136 -14.14 5.66 11.38
C THR A 136 -13.25 4.70 12.17
N PHE A 137 -11.96 4.61 11.83
CA PHE A 137 -11.04 3.64 12.46
C PHE A 137 -10.03 4.36 13.37
N TYR A 138 -10.18 4.21 14.67
CA TYR A 138 -9.25 4.77 15.67
C TYR A 138 -7.83 4.20 15.56
N ASN A 139 -7.68 3.01 14.97
CA ASN A 139 -6.43 2.28 14.79
C ASN A 139 -6.01 2.19 13.31
N ALA A 140 -6.44 3.15 12.50
CA ALA A 140 -6.09 3.23 11.09
C ALA A 140 -4.57 3.29 10.87
N LYS A 141 -4.12 2.73 9.75
CA LYS A 141 -2.73 2.77 9.29
C LYS A 141 -2.66 3.13 7.82
N ALA A 142 -1.77 4.04 7.48
CA ALA A 142 -1.47 4.42 6.10
C ALA A 142 -0.01 4.16 5.78
N VAL A 143 0.26 3.66 4.59
CA VAL A 143 1.62 3.40 4.08
C VAL A 143 1.73 4.05 2.70
N GLU A 144 2.64 5.00 2.56
CA GLU A 144 3.01 5.58 1.27
C GLU A 144 4.38 5.07 0.85
N VAL A 145 4.48 4.57 -0.37
CA VAL A 145 5.74 4.09 -0.93
C VAL A 145 5.94 4.70 -2.31
N SER A 146 7.12 5.22 -2.57
CA SER A 146 7.49 5.69 -3.92
C SER A 146 8.99 5.83 -4.11
N THR A 147 9.39 5.80 -5.38
CA THR A 147 10.64 6.38 -5.84
C THR A 147 10.37 7.84 -6.14
N PRO A 148 11.13 8.80 -5.57
CA PRO A 148 10.95 10.22 -5.88
C PRO A 148 11.25 10.50 -7.35
N THR A 149 10.47 11.38 -7.97
CA THR A 149 10.61 11.69 -9.40
C THR A 149 11.35 13.00 -9.65
N ILE A 150 10.77 14.14 -9.31
CA ILE A 150 11.31 15.46 -9.58
C ILE A 150 11.57 16.16 -8.25
N LYS A 151 12.82 16.52 -7.98
CA LYS A 151 13.22 17.24 -6.78
C LYS A 151 12.38 18.52 -6.60
N GLY A 152 11.78 18.68 -5.43
CA GLY A 152 10.93 19.83 -5.09
C GLY A 152 9.50 19.76 -5.62
N ASN A 153 9.14 18.71 -6.39
CA ASN A 153 7.77 18.45 -6.85
C ASN A 153 7.37 16.98 -6.65
N SER A 154 7.93 16.35 -5.64
CA SER A 154 7.67 14.96 -5.29
C SER A 154 6.69 14.88 -4.12
N ASN A 155 5.59 14.16 -4.32
CA ASN A 155 4.59 13.96 -3.27
C ASN A 155 5.16 13.12 -2.12
N ILE A 156 5.95 12.10 -2.44
CA ILE A 156 6.55 11.24 -1.42
C ILE A 156 7.61 11.97 -0.60
N GLU A 157 8.42 12.84 -1.22
CA GLU A 157 9.37 13.70 -0.49
C GLU A 157 8.63 14.66 0.44
N THR A 158 7.54 15.27 -0.03
CA THR A 158 6.70 16.16 0.79
C THR A 158 6.15 15.42 2.01
N SER A 159 5.61 14.22 1.83
CA SER A 159 5.14 13.38 2.93
C SER A 159 6.27 12.96 3.88
N PHE A 160 7.46 12.65 3.34
CA PHE A 160 8.63 12.27 4.14
C PHE A 160 9.11 13.43 5.04
N TYR A 161 9.19 14.64 4.50
CA TYR A 161 9.60 15.82 5.29
C TYR A 161 8.61 16.23 6.38
N GLN A 162 7.35 15.78 6.28
CA GLN A 162 6.35 15.96 7.35
C GLN A 162 6.48 14.91 8.46
N GLY A 163 7.26 13.84 8.24
CA GLY A 163 7.47 12.75 9.18
C GLY A 163 8.71 12.90 10.04
N THR A 164 9.15 11.78 10.62
CA THR A 164 10.35 11.71 11.48
C THR A 164 11.66 11.83 10.72
N GLN A 165 11.63 11.69 9.40
CA GLN A 165 12.77 11.78 8.49
C GLN A 165 13.91 10.80 8.83
N GLU A 166 13.53 9.63 9.33
CA GLU A 166 14.49 8.56 9.64
C GLU A 166 15.16 8.05 8.37
N ARG A 167 16.46 7.74 8.48
CA ARG A 167 17.26 7.26 7.36
C ARG A 167 17.88 5.92 7.68
N TRP A 168 17.94 5.07 6.69
CA TRP A 168 18.59 3.79 6.83
C TRP A 168 20.11 3.97 6.76
N CYS A 169 20.78 3.59 7.84
CA CYS A 169 22.24 3.68 7.95
C CYS A 169 22.83 2.28 8.17
N HIS A 170 24.02 2.05 7.66
CA HIS A 170 24.84 0.89 7.98
C HIS A 170 26.04 1.30 8.84
N ARG A 171 26.47 0.41 9.70
CA ARG A 171 27.66 0.61 10.52
C ARG A 171 28.88 0.12 9.75
N CYS A 172 29.88 0.98 9.58
CA CYS A 172 31.16 0.57 9.00
C CYS A 172 31.82 -0.51 9.88
N PRO A 173 32.21 -1.67 9.32
CA PRO A 173 32.83 -2.72 10.10
C PRO A 173 34.27 -2.35 10.58
N GLU A 174 34.93 -1.38 9.94
CA GLU A 174 36.32 -0.98 10.28
C GLU A 174 36.34 0.13 11.31
N CYS A 175 35.67 1.27 11.06
CA CYS A 175 35.71 2.43 11.97
C CYS A 175 34.54 2.51 12.93
N GLY A 176 33.45 1.76 12.71
CA GLY A 176 32.26 1.76 13.54
C GLY A 176 31.33 2.95 13.33
N GLU A 177 31.65 3.89 12.44
CA GLU A 177 30.78 5.01 12.10
C GLU A 177 29.57 4.58 11.26
N TYR A 178 28.47 5.33 11.39
CA TYR A 178 27.26 5.11 10.63
C TYR A 178 27.24 5.98 9.37
N SER A 179 26.99 5.37 8.23
CA SER A 179 26.78 6.08 6.96
C SER A 179 25.43 5.72 6.34
N GLU A 180 24.79 6.70 5.71
CA GLU A 180 23.54 6.48 4.99
C GLU A 180 23.78 5.54 3.80
N ILE A 181 22.81 4.67 3.53
CA ILE A 181 22.76 3.91 2.28
C ILE A 181 22.07 4.84 1.25
N VAL A 182 22.86 5.32 0.30
CA VAL A 182 22.44 6.23 -0.77
C VAL A 182 22.17 5.42 -2.05
#